data_e61815fb557c132b79ed18bdbf00f4e7
#
_entry.id   e61815fb557c132b79ed18bdbf00f4e7
#
_cell.length_a   1.000
_cell.length_b   1.000
_cell.length_c   1.000
_cell.angle_alpha   90.00
_cell.angle_beta   90.00
_cell.angle_gamma   90.00
#
_symmetry.space_group_name_H-M   'P 1'
#
loop_
_entity.id
_entity.type
_entity.pdbx_description
1 polymer ?
#
loop_
_entity_poly.entity_id
_entity_poly.type
_entity_poly.pdbx_seq_one_letter_code
_entity_poly.pdbx_strand_id
1 'polypeptide(L)'
;MMCLPVSAAKLAIVIDDFGYRVKEDNQILALPPAVTIAILPSSPHGREVAEKAHQQGRDILIHMPMKPLSKQPLEKDTLAPSMSAEEIDRIIKNAISRVPYAKGMNNHMGSEMTSNLAGMRHVMHSLSKSNLFFLDSVTIGNTQAGNAAKEYGVPALRRHIFIDNHQSEEETRTQLNKAVAYARKHGSAVAIGHPHPSTVRALQKYLAQLPADVELVAVSALLSPQSKTKQPTSLRMLSEEAKKAQPQAEQSIQDTIKTAPTEEAAIGQPETVSQPENMIIPQELGICEFTLPSSERQGIDFIMFVVESIYNDKALQPLLVSSDKAQKRPLFKQQQ
;
A
#
# COMPACT_ATOMS: atom_id res chain seq x y z
N MET A 1 19.54 45.66 7.58
CA MET A 1 18.93 44.70 6.66
C MET A 1 18.60 43.44 7.47
N MET A 2 17.36 43.20 7.80
CA MET A 2 16.92 41.94 8.44
C MET A 2 16.84 40.88 7.33
N CYS A 3 17.75 39.91 7.31
CA CYS A 3 17.59 38.71 6.55
C CYS A 3 16.42 37.90 7.15
N LEU A 4 15.31 37.84 6.47
CA LEU A 4 14.25 36.89 6.80
C LEU A 4 14.84 35.47 6.67
N PRO A 5 14.65 34.58 7.64
CA PRO A 5 15.11 33.20 7.52
C PRO A 5 14.37 32.57 6.32
N VAL A 6 15.11 32.21 5.28
CA VAL A 6 14.60 31.38 4.20
C VAL A 6 14.37 30.00 4.79
N SER A 7 13.11 29.59 4.92
CA SER A 7 12.79 28.23 5.36
C SER A 7 13.35 27.23 4.36
N ALA A 8 14.14 26.27 4.83
CA ALA A 8 14.67 25.20 3.99
C ALA A 8 13.53 24.42 3.33
N ALA A 9 13.69 24.07 2.07
CA ALA A 9 12.75 23.20 1.37
C ALA A 9 12.78 21.78 2.00
N LYS A 10 11.63 21.15 2.17
CA LYS A 10 11.53 19.86 2.86
C LYS A 10 11.46 18.69 1.86
N LEU A 11 12.34 17.71 2.03
CA LEU A 11 12.33 16.46 1.26
C LEU A 11 12.01 15.30 2.18
N ALA A 12 10.90 14.60 1.93
CA ALA A 12 10.61 13.31 2.56
C ALA A 12 10.92 12.18 1.58
N ILE A 13 11.69 11.19 2.04
CA ILE A 13 11.99 9.97 1.27
C ILE A 13 11.34 8.80 1.99
N VAL A 14 10.56 8.01 1.25
CA VAL A 14 9.90 6.79 1.74
C VAL A 14 10.45 5.61 0.95
N ILE A 15 10.83 4.55 1.64
CA ILE A 15 11.27 3.30 1.00
C ILE A 15 10.23 2.23 1.29
N ASP A 16 9.59 1.75 0.23
CA ASP A 16 8.52 0.76 0.24
C ASP A 16 9.08 -0.68 0.30
N ASP A 17 8.23 -1.70 0.30
CA ASP A 17 8.53 -3.13 0.20
C ASP A 17 9.43 -3.71 1.30
N PHE A 18 9.44 -3.12 2.49
CA PHE A 18 10.24 -3.61 3.61
C PHE A 18 9.75 -4.93 4.18
N GLY A 19 10.70 -5.74 4.67
CA GLY A 19 10.48 -6.96 5.42
C GLY A 19 10.79 -8.26 4.68
N TYR A 20 11.21 -8.19 3.41
CA TYR A 20 11.65 -9.34 2.61
C TYR A 20 13.16 -9.37 2.36
N ARG A 21 13.82 -8.21 2.32
CA ARG A 21 15.22 -8.06 1.91
C ARG A 21 16.11 -7.66 3.08
N VAL A 22 16.35 -8.58 4.01
CA VAL A 22 17.06 -8.32 5.27
C VAL A 22 18.34 -7.50 5.09
N LYS A 23 19.13 -7.78 4.05
CA LYS A 23 20.38 -7.08 3.78
C LYS A 23 20.13 -5.61 3.39
N GLU A 24 19.30 -5.39 2.40
CA GLU A 24 18.99 -4.07 1.87
C GLU A 24 18.18 -3.26 2.89
N ASP A 25 17.24 -3.90 3.59
CA ASP A 25 16.46 -3.30 4.67
C ASP A 25 17.40 -2.76 5.78
N ASN A 26 18.36 -3.56 6.23
CA ASN A 26 19.35 -3.11 7.23
C ASN A 26 20.25 -1.99 6.69
N GLN A 27 20.60 -1.98 5.40
CA GLN A 27 21.37 -0.90 4.80
C GLN A 27 20.58 0.42 4.73
N ILE A 28 19.27 0.37 4.47
CA ILE A 28 18.38 1.54 4.55
C ILE A 28 18.21 1.99 6.00
N LEU A 29 18.08 1.08 6.96
CA LEU A 29 18.01 1.43 8.39
C LEU A 29 19.28 2.09 8.91
N ALA A 30 20.43 1.92 8.25
CA ALA A 30 21.66 2.64 8.54
C ALA A 30 21.69 4.08 7.98
N LEU A 31 20.75 4.50 7.13
CA LEU A 31 20.59 5.86 6.66
C LEU A 31 19.98 6.76 7.78
N PRO A 32 19.99 8.10 7.62
CA PRO A 32 19.39 9.00 8.60
C PRO A 32 17.94 8.60 8.97
N PRO A 33 17.54 8.67 10.25
CA PRO A 33 16.20 8.27 10.69
C PRO A 33 15.04 9.04 10.04
N ALA A 34 15.31 10.17 9.41
CA ALA A 34 14.33 10.92 8.63
C ALA A 34 13.87 10.20 7.35
N VAL A 35 14.62 9.20 6.86
CA VAL A 35 14.14 8.32 5.79
C VAL A 35 13.03 7.43 6.36
N THR A 36 11.81 7.58 5.86
CA THR A 36 10.64 6.79 6.26
C THR A 36 10.67 5.41 5.59
N ILE A 37 10.16 4.39 6.25
CA ILE A 37 10.00 3.05 5.67
C ILE A 37 8.54 2.63 5.64
N ALA A 38 8.16 1.85 4.62
CA ALA A 38 6.84 1.25 4.51
C ALA A 38 6.97 -0.28 4.44
N ILE A 39 6.30 -0.98 5.35
CA ILE A 39 6.48 -2.40 5.62
C ILE A 39 5.28 -3.18 5.11
N LEU A 40 5.52 -4.22 4.31
CA LEU A 40 4.50 -5.16 3.87
C LEU A 40 4.01 -5.99 5.07
N PRO A 41 2.70 -5.99 5.40
CA PRO A 41 2.19 -6.66 6.61
C PRO A 41 2.42 -8.17 6.63
N SER A 42 2.49 -8.79 5.45
CA SER A 42 2.69 -10.25 5.33
C SER A 42 4.16 -10.65 5.25
N SER A 43 5.09 -9.68 5.25
CA SER A 43 6.52 -9.97 5.15
C SER A 43 7.07 -10.72 6.37
N PRO A 44 8.02 -11.66 6.17
CA PRO A 44 8.51 -12.52 7.24
C PRO A 44 9.28 -11.76 8.33
N HIS A 45 9.93 -10.65 7.98
CA HIS A 45 10.73 -9.84 8.92
C HIS A 45 10.08 -8.50 9.29
N GLY A 46 8.82 -8.26 8.86
CA GLY A 46 8.16 -6.96 8.99
C GLY A 46 8.09 -6.45 10.44
N ARG A 47 7.73 -7.33 11.40
CA ARG A 47 7.67 -6.96 12.82
C ARG A 47 9.05 -6.59 13.38
N GLU A 48 10.08 -7.39 13.11
CA GLU A 48 11.45 -7.12 13.56
C GLU A 48 11.97 -5.79 13.02
N VAL A 49 11.72 -5.52 11.75
CA VAL A 49 12.07 -4.26 11.09
C VAL A 49 11.32 -3.07 11.72
N ALA A 50 10.02 -3.23 12.03
CA ALA A 50 9.22 -2.19 12.67
C ALA A 50 9.79 -1.85 14.07
N GLU A 51 10.16 -2.84 14.85
CA GLU A 51 10.76 -2.64 16.18
C GLU A 51 12.12 -1.91 16.10
N LYS A 52 12.99 -2.33 15.18
CA LYS A 52 14.28 -1.63 14.93
C LYS A 52 14.08 -0.18 14.49
N ALA A 53 13.16 0.06 13.56
CA ALA A 53 12.87 1.41 13.08
C ALA A 53 12.27 2.30 14.16
N HIS A 54 11.40 1.76 15.01
CA HIS A 54 10.84 2.48 16.15
C HIS A 54 11.92 2.91 17.15
N GLN A 55 12.87 2.03 17.47
CA GLN A 55 14.00 2.34 18.35
C GLN A 55 14.86 3.50 17.81
N GLN A 56 14.89 3.69 16.49
CA GLN A 56 15.57 4.81 15.82
C GLN A 56 14.73 6.09 15.79
N GLY A 57 13.47 6.08 16.24
CA GLY A 57 12.53 7.19 16.08
C GLY A 57 12.05 7.43 14.65
N ARG A 58 12.25 6.46 13.77
CA ARG A 58 11.91 6.53 12.35
C ARG A 58 10.39 6.43 12.13
N ASP A 59 9.88 7.15 11.14
CA ASP A 59 8.50 6.97 10.69
C ASP A 59 8.32 5.61 10.01
N ILE A 60 7.25 4.92 10.37
CA ILE A 60 6.87 3.62 9.84
C ILE A 60 5.50 3.74 9.21
N LEU A 61 5.34 3.23 7.99
CA LEU A 61 4.07 3.07 7.31
C LEU A 61 3.73 1.59 7.12
N ILE A 62 2.45 1.30 7.05
CA ILE A 62 1.93 0.02 6.55
C ILE A 62 1.90 0.12 5.03
N HIS A 63 2.70 -0.70 4.33
CA HIS A 63 2.66 -0.81 2.88
C HIS A 63 1.58 -1.81 2.48
N MET A 64 0.35 -1.29 2.30
CA MET A 64 -0.85 -2.12 2.19
C MET A 64 -1.05 -2.64 0.78
N PRO A 65 -1.09 -3.97 0.55
CA PRO A 65 -1.40 -4.54 -0.74
C PRO A 65 -2.82 -4.14 -1.18
N MET A 66 -2.92 -3.56 -2.37
CA MET A 66 -4.16 -3.11 -2.98
C MET A 66 -4.25 -3.57 -4.44
N LYS A 67 -5.44 -3.97 -4.87
CA LYS A 67 -5.67 -4.57 -6.18
C LYS A 67 -5.29 -3.62 -7.33
N PRO A 68 -4.39 -4.04 -8.23
CA PRO A 68 -4.05 -3.31 -9.44
C PRO A 68 -5.04 -3.63 -10.57
N LEU A 69 -5.02 -2.82 -11.64
CA LEU A 69 -5.73 -3.11 -12.89
C LEU A 69 -5.08 -4.25 -13.70
N SER A 70 -3.80 -4.48 -13.48
CA SER A 70 -3.05 -5.56 -14.14
C SER A 70 -3.43 -6.94 -13.57
N LYS A 71 -3.35 -7.96 -14.43
CA LYS A 71 -3.60 -9.36 -14.05
C LYS A 71 -2.28 -9.98 -13.56
N GLN A 72 -1.96 -9.83 -12.31
CA GLN A 72 -0.78 -10.44 -11.69
C GLN A 72 -1.18 -11.13 -10.39
N PRO A 73 -0.38 -12.08 -9.89
CA PRO A 73 -0.61 -12.71 -8.60
C PRO A 73 -0.73 -11.64 -7.50
N LEU A 74 -1.74 -11.78 -6.66
CA LEU A 74 -1.99 -10.86 -5.55
C LEU A 74 -1.45 -11.46 -4.25
N GLU A 75 -0.93 -10.58 -3.39
CA GLU A 75 -0.61 -10.97 -2.04
C GLU A 75 -1.87 -11.31 -1.24
N LYS A 76 -1.69 -12.15 -0.21
CA LYS A 76 -2.75 -12.43 0.73
C LYS A 76 -3.21 -11.12 1.40
N ASP A 77 -4.51 -11.02 1.63
CA ASP A 77 -5.12 -9.84 2.24
C ASP A 77 -5.00 -8.55 1.39
N THR A 78 -4.86 -8.69 0.05
CA THR A 78 -4.90 -7.55 -0.88
C THR A 78 -6.28 -6.91 -0.90
N LEU A 79 -6.37 -5.62 -0.58
CA LEU A 79 -7.63 -4.87 -0.59
C LEU A 79 -8.16 -4.69 -2.01
N ALA A 80 -9.45 -5.00 -2.21
CA ALA A 80 -10.12 -4.89 -3.51
C ALA A 80 -11.42 -4.09 -3.40
N PRO A 81 -11.84 -3.37 -4.46
CA PRO A 81 -13.08 -2.59 -4.46
C PRO A 81 -14.36 -3.41 -4.25
N SER A 82 -14.31 -4.73 -4.51
CA SER A 82 -15.42 -5.65 -4.33
C SER A 82 -15.62 -6.13 -2.90
N MET A 83 -14.70 -5.82 -1.99
CA MET A 83 -14.78 -6.21 -0.58
C MET A 83 -15.77 -5.34 0.18
N SER A 84 -16.43 -5.93 1.19
CA SER A 84 -17.28 -5.17 2.11
C SER A 84 -16.45 -4.25 3.02
N ALA A 85 -17.11 -3.26 3.62
CA ALA A 85 -16.49 -2.36 4.58
C ALA A 85 -15.91 -3.11 5.80
N GLU A 86 -16.62 -4.13 6.27
CA GLU A 86 -16.25 -4.97 7.41
C GLU A 86 -15.00 -5.80 7.08
N GLU A 87 -14.92 -6.34 5.86
CA GLU A 87 -13.75 -7.11 5.45
C GLU A 87 -12.52 -6.23 5.29
N ILE A 88 -12.64 -5.07 4.68
CA ILE A 88 -11.56 -4.09 4.59
C ILE A 88 -11.10 -3.66 5.99
N ASP A 89 -12.03 -3.36 6.91
CA ASP A 89 -11.70 -2.98 8.28
C ASP A 89 -10.96 -4.11 9.03
N ARG A 90 -11.40 -5.37 8.85
CA ARG A 90 -10.73 -6.55 9.42
C ARG A 90 -9.30 -6.70 8.91
N ILE A 91 -9.10 -6.57 7.60
CA ILE A 91 -7.77 -6.69 6.98
C ILE A 91 -6.84 -5.56 7.46
N ILE A 92 -7.32 -4.32 7.49
CA ILE A 92 -6.54 -3.16 7.95
C ILE A 92 -6.17 -3.32 9.43
N LYS A 93 -7.08 -3.75 10.31
CA LYS A 93 -6.78 -4.02 11.72
C LYS A 93 -5.71 -5.10 11.88
N ASN A 94 -5.78 -6.16 11.06
CA ASN A 94 -4.75 -7.19 11.05
C ASN A 94 -3.39 -6.63 10.60
N ALA A 95 -3.37 -5.80 9.55
CA ALA A 95 -2.15 -5.13 9.09
C ALA A 95 -1.54 -4.22 10.17
N ILE A 96 -2.36 -3.44 10.89
CA ILE A 96 -1.92 -2.62 12.03
C ILE A 96 -1.28 -3.48 13.13
N SER A 97 -1.84 -4.65 13.44
CA SER A 97 -1.28 -5.55 14.45
C SER A 97 0.05 -6.18 14.04
N ARG A 98 0.27 -6.36 12.74
CA ARG A 98 1.51 -6.93 12.18
C ARG A 98 2.64 -5.92 12.03
N VAL A 99 2.30 -4.66 11.77
CA VAL A 99 3.25 -3.56 11.63
C VAL A 99 3.07 -2.60 12.80
N PRO A 100 3.62 -2.91 13.98
CA PRO A 100 3.48 -2.05 15.15
C PRO A 100 4.16 -0.70 14.93
N TYR A 101 3.73 0.31 15.68
CA TYR A 101 4.25 1.68 15.65
C TYR A 101 4.03 2.44 14.33
N ALA A 102 3.25 1.89 13.40
CA ALA A 102 2.93 2.59 12.16
C ALA A 102 2.18 3.91 12.45
N LYS A 103 2.61 4.98 11.79
CA LYS A 103 1.98 6.31 11.86
C LYS A 103 1.01 6.55 10.71
N GLY A 104 1.12 5.78 9.64
CA GLY A 104 0.30 5.89 8.44
C GLY A 104 0.31 4.62 7.61
N MET A 105 -0.34 4.72 6.47
CA MET A 105 -0.45 3.65 5.48
C MET A 105 -0.22 4.23 4.09
N ASN A 106 0.43 3.47 3.19
CA ASN A 106 0.45 3.76 1.76
C ASN A 106 0.06 2.52 0.96
N ASN A 107 -0.24 2.69 -0.32
CA ASN A 107 -0.65 1.57 -1.17
C ASN A 107 0.55 0.92 -1.86
N HIS A 108 0.67 -0.42 -1.69
CA HIS A 108 1.43 -1.29 -2.57
C HIS A 108 0.57 -1.61 -3.80
N MET A 109 1.08 -1.32 -5.01
CA MET A 109 0.27 -1.38 -6.24
C MET A 109 -1.02 -0.54 -6.12
N GLY A 110 -2.18 -1.12 -6.44
CA GLY A 110 -3.48 -0.56 -6.10
C GLY A 110 -4.10 0.35 -7.16
N SER A 111 -3.72 0.26 -8.43
CA SER A 111 -4.29 1.12 -9.48
C SER A 111 -5.81 0.93 -9.66
N GLU A 112 -6.37 -0.28 -9.45
CA GLU A 112 -7.81 -0.50 -9.43
C GLU A 112 -8.43 0.01 -8.12
N MET A 113 -7.85 -0.34 -6.98
CA MET A 113 -8.39 0.05 -5.68
C MET A 113 -8.39 1.56 -5.47
N THR A 114 -7.27 2.22 -5.73
CA THR A 114 -7.14 3.68 -5.53
C THR A 114 -7.95 4.52 -6.51
N SER A 115 -8.27 4.00 -7.70
CA SER A 115 -9.19 4.68 -8.63
C SER A 115 -10.68 4.51 -8.29
N ASN A 116 -11.02 3.62 -7.34
CA ASN A 116 -12.39 3.36 -6.92
C ASN A 116 -12.74 4.15 -5.66
N LEU A 117 -13.63 5.14 -5.79
CA LEU A 117 -14.02 6.01 -4.67
C LEU A 117 -14.70 5.24 -3.54
N ALA A 118 -15.59 4.28 -3.87
CA ALA A 118 -16.31 3.50 -2.86
C ALA A 118 -15.34 2.63 -2.04
N GLY A 119 -14.43 1.92 -2.70
CA GLY A 119 -13.38 1.13 -2.02
C GLY A 119 -12.48 2.01 -1.15
N MET A 120 -12.03 3.16 -1.65
CA MET A 120 -11.20 4.08 -0.87
C MET A 120 -11.95 4.70 0.30
N ARG A 121 -13.27 4.92 0.22
CA ARG A 121 -14.10 5.32 1.37
C ARG A 121 -14.05 4.30 2.50
N HIS A 122 -14.13 3.02 2.21
CA HIS A 122 -14.01 1.96 3.22
C HIS A 122 -12.62 1.97 3.87
N VAL A 123 -11.56 2.15 3.08
CA VAL A 123 -10.19 2.29 3.59
C VAL A 123 -10.09 3.50 4.52
N MET A 124 -10.53 4.67 4.08
CA MET A 124 -10.42 5.90 4.88
C MET A 124 -11.29 5.85 6.13
N HIS A 125 -12.47 5.21 6.06
CA HIS A 125 -13.29 4.97 7.24
C HIS A 125 -12.55 4.12 8.30
N SER A 126 -11.83 3.07 7.90
CA SER A 126 -11.04 2.27 8.82
C SER A 126 -9.86 3.07 9.40
N LEU A 127 -9.13 3.83 8.56
CA LEU A 127 -7.99 4.64 8.99
C LEU A 127 -8.40 5.75 9.96
N SER A 128 -9.57 6.38 9.77
CA SER A 128 -10.08 7.44 10.65
C SER A 128 -10.27 6.96 12.09
N LYS A 129 -10.58 5.67 12.29
CA LYS A 129 -10.69 5.05 13.62
C LYS A 129 -9.34 4.74 14.27
N SER A 130 -8.27 4.63 13.47
CA SER A 130 -6.95 4.18 13.90
C SER A 130 -5.94 5.32 14.03
N ASN A 131 -6.34 6.57 13.78
CA ASN A 131 -5.50 7.78 13.81
C ASN A 131 -4.25 7.66 12.90
N LEU A 132 -4.37 6.93 11.78
CA LEU A 132 -3.34 6.79 10.76
C LEU A 132 -3.57 7.80 9.63
N PHE A 133 -2.49 8.38 9.11
CA PHE A 133 -2.57 9.14 7.87
C PHE A 133 -2.43 8.23 6.64
N PHE A 134 -2.82 8.72 5.47
CA PHE A 134 -2.64 8.01 4.21
C PHE A 134 -1.64 8.73 3.30
N LEU A 135 -0.68 7.97 2.75
CA LEU A 135 0.20 8.43 1.68
C LEU A 135 -0.19 7.76 0.37
N ASP A 136 -0.77 8.51 -0.55
CA ASP A 136 -1.08 8.01 -1.89
C ASP A 136 0.21 7.84 -2.70
N SER A 137 0.58 6.59 -3.02
CA SER A 137 1.75 6.27 -3.86
C SER A 137 1.53 6.62 -5.34
N VAL A 138 0.32 7.02 -5.72
CA VAL A 138 -0.06 7.48 -7.08
C VAL A 138 0.34 6.46 -8.15
N THR A 139 -0.15 5.23 -8.02
CA THR A 139 0.03 4.17 -9.02
C THR A 139 -0.90 4.34 -10.24
N ILE A 140 -1.83 5.30 -10.16
CA ILE A 140 -2.73 5.69 -11.24
C ILE A 140 -3.04 7.19 -11.16
N GLY A 141 -3.21 7.84 -12.33
CA GLY A 141 -3.44 9.29 -12.39
C GLY A 141 -4.79 9.77 -11.82
N ASN A 142 -5.85 8.96 -11.97
CA ASN A 142 -7.22 9.27 -11.52
C ASN A 142 -7.53 8.71 -10.11
N THR A 143 -6.53 8.59 -9.25
CA THR A 143 -6.71 8.15 -7.85
C THR A 143 -7.78 8.96 -7.12
N GLN A 144 -8.59 8.27 -6.29
CA GLN A 144 -9.64 8.84 -5.44
C GLN A 144 -9.22 8.91 -3.97
N ALA A 145 -7.98 8.53 -3.66
CA ALA A 145 -7.49 8.48 -2.28
C ALA A 145 -7.66 9.83 -1.55
N GLY A 146 -7.26 10.94 -2.20
CA GLY A 146 -7.38 12.28 -1.62
C GLY A 146 -8.84 12.71 -1.41
N ASN A 147 -9.75 12.37 -2.33
CA ASN A 147 -11.19 12.68 -2.19
C ASN A 147 -11.78 11.92 -0.99
N ALA A 148 -11.54 10.61 -0.90
CA ALA A 148 -12.00 9.79 0.20
C ALA A 148 -11.38 10.24 1.55
N ALA A 149 -10.07 10.54 1.59
CA ALA A 149 -9.40 11.03 2.79
C ALA A 149 -10.05 12.31 3.33
N LYS A 150 -10.37 13.26 2.45
CA LYS A 150 -11.06 14.51 2.82
C LYS A 150 -12.44 14.26 3.40
N GLU A 151 -13.21 13.32 2.85
CA GLU A 151 -14.55 12.99 3.35
C GLU A 151 -14.53 12.44 4.77
N TYR A 152 -13.51 11.65 5.12
CA TYR A 152 -13.39 11.01 6.45
C TYR A 152 -12.44 11.73 7.40
N GLY A 153 -11.91 12.90 7.02
CA GLY A 153 -11.00 13.68 7.85
C GLY A 153 -9.66 12.99 8.12
N VAL A 154 -9.25 12.06 7.24
CA VAL A 154 -7.95 11.38 7.31
C VAL A 154 -6.89 12.31 6.75
N PRO A 155 -5.80 12.61 7.49
CA PRO A 155 -4.69 13.35 6.93
C PRO A 155 -4.11 12.58 5.74
N ALA A 156 -3.87 13.28 4.63
CA ALA A 156 -3.36 12.61 3.45
C ALA A 156 -2.21 13.38 2.80
N LEU A 157 -1.24 12.64 2.32
CA LEU A 157 -0.11 13.09 1.51
C LEU A 157 -0.14 12.37 0.17
N ARG A 158 0.64 12.88 -0.77
CA ARG A 158 0.75 12.31 -2.12
C ARG A 158 2.21 12.24 -2.54
N ARG A 159 2.61 11.17 -3.22
CA ARG A 159 3.92 11.05 -3.86
C ARG A 159 4.05 12.07 -5.00
N HIS A 160 5.22 12.66 -5.11
CA HIS A 160 5.60 13.54 -6.21
C HIS A 160 6.53 12.84 -7.20
N ILE A 161 7.52 12.07 -6.72
CA ILE A 161 8.54 11.42 -7.55
C ILE A 161 8.72 9.96 -7.14
N PHE A 162 8.76 9.03 -8.12
CA PHE A 162 9.41 7.72 -7.93
C PHE A 162 10.89 7.86 -8.24
N ILE A 163 11.76 7.30 -7.36
CA ILE A 163 13.21 7.49 -7.51
C ILE A 163 13.91 6.33 -8.22
N ASP A 164 13.24 5.21 -8.46
CA ASP A 164 13.86 3.97 -8.93
C ASP A 164 12.99 3.15 -9.90
N ASN A 165 12.19 3.82 -10.74
CA ASN A 165 11.47 3.16 -11.84
C ASN A 165 12.41 2.34 -12.74
N HIS A 166 13.66 2.80 -12.93
CA HIS A 166 14.73 2.04 -13.50
C HIS A 166 15.78 1.76 -12.43
N GLN A 167 16.13 0.49 -12.24
CA GLN A 167 17.01 0.04 -11.16
C GLN A 167 18.48 0.36 -11.44
N SER A 168 18.84 1.65 -11.54
CA SER A 168 20.21 2.12 -11.68
C SER A 168 20.52 3.25 -10.68
N GLU A 169 21.79 3.36 -10.26
CA GLU A 169 22.22 4.44 -9.37
C GLU A 169 22.08 5.81 -10.04
N GLU A 170 22.31 5.89 -11.34
CA GLU A 170 22.22 7.12 -12.12
C GLU A 170 20.77 7.62 -12.20
N GLU A 171 19.83 6.72 -12.49
CA GLU A 171 18.41 7.06 -12.53
C GLU A 171 17.94 7.52 -11.14
N THR A 172 18.26 6.76 -10.08
CA THR A 172 17.89 7.14 -8.71
C THR A 172 18.44 8.53 -8.37
N ARG A 173 19.69 8.83 -8.70
CA ARG A 173 20.29 10.15 -8.49
C ARG A 173 19.55 11.25 -9.28
N THR A 174 19.22 10.96 -10.54
CA THR A 174 18.50 11.89 -11.42
C THR A 174 17.11 12.21 -10.85
N GLN A 175 16.38 11.22 -10.39
CA GLN A 175 15.05 11.41 -9.79
C GLN A 175 15.12 12.11 -8.42
N LEU A 176 16.14 11.84 -7.60
CA LEU A 176 16.39 12.59 -6.36
C LEU A 176 16.66 14.08 -6.62
N ASN A 177 17.43 14.41 -7.67
CA ASN A 177 17.63 15.81 -8.08
C ASN A 177 16.32 16.47 -8.52
N LYS A 178 15.43 15.73 -9.23
CA LYS A 178 14.08 16.23 -9.56
C LYS A 178 13.24 16.45 -8.30
N ALA A 179 13.32 15.55 -7.31
CA ALA A 179 12.62 15.70 -6.05
C ALA A 179 13.09 16.94 -5.26
N VAL A 180 14.40 17.21 -5.24
CA VAL A 180 14.98 18.43 -4.66
C VAL A 180 14.49 19.68 -5.41
N ALA A 181 14.51 19.67 -6.73
CA ALA A 181 14.02 20.80 -7.54
C ALA A 181 12.52 21.04 -7.29
N TYR A 182 11.74 19.97 -7.17
CA TYR A 182 10.33 20.07 -6.83
C TYR A 182 10.11 20.64 -5.43
N ALA A 183 10.87 20.17 -4.42
CA ALA A 183 10.80 20.70 -3.06
C ALA A 183 11.13 22.20 -2.99
N ARG A 184 12.18 22.65 -3.70
CA ARG A 184 12.54 24.07 -3.80
C ARG A 184 11.43 24.92 -4.40
N LYS A 185 10.75 24.40 -5.41
CA LYS A 185 9.65 25.11 -6.11
C LYS A 185 8.37 25.17 -5.29
N HIS A 186 8.06 24.11 -4.54
CA HIS A 186 6.77 23.94 -3.88
C HIS A 186 6.82 23.93 -2.36
N GLY A 187 8.01 24.11 -1.76
CA GLY A 187 8.25 24.08 -0.31
C GLY A 187 8.50 22.69 0.23
N SER A 188 7.93 21.63 -0.40
CA SER A 188 8.17 20.24 0.00
C SER A 188 8.02 19.26 -1.15
N ALA A 189 8.64 18.08 -1.01
CA ALA A 189 8.45 16.93 -1.91
C ALA A 189 8.37 15.62 -1.12
N VAL A 190 7.58 14.67 -1.63
CA VAL A 190 7.59 13.27 -1.21
C VAL A 190 8.14 12.43 -2.37
N ALA A 191 9.24 11.73 -2.10
CA ALA A 191 9.89 10.80 -3.02
C ALA A 191 9.71 9.38 -2.51
N ILE A 192 9.34 8.43 -3.37
CA ILE A 192 9.19 7.01 -3.02
C ILE A 192 10.17 6.17 -3.83
N GLY A 193 10.78 5.18 -3.21
CA GLY A 193 11.62 4.15 -3.83
C GLY A 193 11.51 2.83 -3.11
N HIS A 194 12.31 1.83 -3.55
CA HIS A 194 12.29 0.47 -3.06
C HIS A 194 13.71 0.03 -2.64
N PRO A 195 13.87 -1.02 -1.81
CA PRO A 195 15.18 -1.44 -1.31
C PRO A 195 15.96 -2.24 -2.37
N HIS A 196 16.09 -1.70 -3.59
CA HIS A 196 16.98 -2.27 -4.59
C HIS A 196 18.43 -1.95 -4.26
N PRO A 197 19.39 -2.85 -4.55
CA PRO A 197 20.81 -2.58 -4.30
C PRO A 197 21.33 -1.29 -4.93
N SER A 198 20.82 -0.90 -6.12
CA SER A 198 21.15 0.37 -6.79
C SER A 198 20.60 1.58 -6.04
N THR A 199 19.35 1.51 -5.59
CA THR A 199 18.69 2.55 -4.80
C THR A 199 19.42 2.79 -3.48
N VAL A 200 19.77 1.71 -2.77
CA VAL A 200 20.54 1.79 -1.51
C VAL A 200 21.86 2.53 -1.71
N ARG A 201 22.66 2.11 -2.72
CA ARG A 201 23.97 2.76 -2.99
C ARG A 201 23.82 4.21 -3.42
N ALA A 202 22.80 4.53 -4.21
CA ALA A 202 22.52 5.90 -4.61
C ALA A 202 22.16 6.77 -3.41
N LEU A 203 21.27 6.30 -2.53
CA LEU A 203 20.87 7.02 -1.33
C LEU A 203 22.03 7.25 -0.36
N GLN A 204 22.89 6.24 -0.12
CA GLN A 204 24.09 6.38 0.71
C GLN A 204 25.00 7.51 0.24
N LYS A 205 25.20 7.62 -1.08
CA LYS A 205 26.03 8.68 -1.68
C LYS A 205 25.34 10.04 -1.68
N TYR A 206 24.03 10.05 -2.03
CA TYR A 206 23.29 11.29 -2.23
C TYR A 206 22.96 12.01 -0.92
N LEU A 207 22.55 11.28 0.11
CA LEU A 207 22.16 11.90 1.37
C LEU A 207 23.33 12.56 2.10
N ALA A 208 24.56 12.07 1.89
CA ALA A 208 25.77 12.72 2.38
C ALA A 208 26.09 14.07 1.71
N GLN A 209 25.47 14.34 0.55
CA GLN A 209 25.68 15.51 -0.29
C GLN A 209 24.40 16.34 -0.48
N LEU A 210 23.39 16.14 0.37
CA LEU A 210 22.14 16.87 0.27
C LEU A 210 22.42 18.39 0.39
N PRO A 211 21.87 19.22 -0.54
CA PRO A 211 22.09 20.67 -0.49
C PRO A 211 21.63 21.30 0.83
N ALA A 212 22.39 22.27 1.34
CA ALA A 212 22.12 22.91 2.65
C ALA A 212 20.78 23.66 2.73
N ASP A 213 20.19 24.02 1.59
CA ASP A 213 18.88 24.65 1.50
C ASP A 213 17.70 23.64 1.45
N VAL A 214 18.01 22.32 1.59
CA VAL A 214 17.02 21.25 1.61
C VAL A 214 17.16 20.42 2.88
N GLU A 215 16.09 20.33 3.64
CA GLU A 215 16.01 19.54 4.86
C GLU A 215 15.40 18.17 4.57
N LEU A 216 16.11 17.09 4.92
CA LEU A 216 15.52 15.74 4.92
C LEU A 216 14.63 15.58 6.16
N VAL A 217 13.36 15.31 5.96
CA VAL A 217 12.36 15.19 7.03
C VAL A 217 11.62 13.85 6.97
N ALA A 218 11.14 13.39 8.11
CA ALA A 218 10.19 12.27 8.15
C ALA A 218 8.90 12.63 7.40
N VAL A 219 8.25 11.69 6.76
CA VAL A 219 7.07 11.99 5.93
C VAL A 219 5.92 12.60 6.74
N SER A 220 5.73 12.18 7.99
CA SER A 220 4.70 12.75 8.87
C SER A 220 4.92 14.23 9.19
N ALA A 221 6.17 14.74 9.10
CA ALA A 221 6.48 16.16 9.31
C ALA A 221 5.95 17.08 8.20
N LEU A 222 5.49 16.50 7.07
CA LEU A 222 4.83 17.25 5.99
C LEU A 222 3.32 17.38 6.19
N LEU A 223 2.74 16.68 7.15
CA LEU A 223 1.34 16.86 7.51
C LEU A 223 1.17 18.24 8.15
N SER A 224 0.24 19.03 7.62
CA SER A 224 -0.14 20.28 8.27
C SER A 224 -0.64 19.98 9.67
N PRO A 225 -0.33 20.80 10.69
CA PRO A 225 -0.98 20.68 11.99
C PRO A 225 -2.49 20.74 11.77
N GLN A 226 -3.19 19.65 12.03
CA GLN A 226 -4.65 19.69 11.98
C GLN A 226 -5.11 20.69 13.03
N SER A 227 -5.69 21.78 12.57
CA SER A 227 -6.55 22.60 13.44
C SER A 227 -7.59 21.63 14.02
N LYS A 228 -7.58 21.48 15.34
CA LYS A 228 -8.58 20.70 16.10
C LYS A 228 -9.95 21.36 15.92
N THR A 229 -10.53 21.32 14.74
CA THR A 229 -11.80 21.96 14.44
C THR A 229 -12.66 21.09 13.54
N LYS A 230 -13.73 20.63 14.15
CA LYS A 230 -14.97 20.09 13.58
C LYS A 230 -14.93 18.66 13.07
N GLN A 231 -15.60 17.80 13.79
CA GLN A 231 -16.12 16.55 13.25
C GLN A 231 -16.71 16.78 11.85
N PRO A 232 -16.44 15.90 10.88
CA PRO A 232 -17.02 15.99 9.54
C PRO A 232 -18.54 16.11 9.64
N THR A 233 -19.13 17.00 8.88
CA THR A 233 -20.58 17.25 8.87
C THR A 233 -21.40 15.97 8.61
N SER A 234 -20.81 14.99 7.88
CA SER A 234 -21.43 13.68 7.61
C SER A 234 -21.59 12.81 8.87
N LEU A 235 -20.63 12.83 9.79
CA LEU A 235 -20.74 12.09 11.06
C LEU A 235 -21.77 12.75 12.01
N ARG A 236 -21.94 14.05 11.91
CA ARG A 236 -22.97 14.77 12.69
C ARG A 236 -24.38 14.45 12.19
N MET A 237 -24.57 14.35 10.87
CA MET A 237 -25.88 13.97 10.31
C MET A 237 -26.26 12.53 10.65
N LEU A 238 -25.31 11.57 10.57
CA LEU A 238 -25.56 10.17 10.95
C LEU A 238 -25.85 10.01 12.45
N SER A 239 -25.22 10.81 13.31
CA SER A 239 -25.49 10.77 14.76
C SER A 239 -26.82 11.44 15.14
N GLU A 240 -27.30 12.42 14.38
CA GLU A 240 -28.62 13.06 14.58
C GLU A 240 -29.73 12.18 14.03
N GLU A 241 -29.56 11.49 12.91
CA GLU A 241 -30.53 10.51 12.39
C GLU A 241 -30.64 9.27 13.30
N ALA A 242 -29.51 8.75 13.82
CA ALA A 242 -29.54 7.65 14.79
C ALA A 242 -30.25 8.02 16.11
N LYS A 243 -30.11 9.26 16.58
CA LYS A 243 -30.84 9.75 17.76
C LYS A 243 -32.31 9.97 17.52
N LYS A 244 -32.75 10.24 16.29
CA LYS A 244 -34.16 10.37 15.93
C LYS A 244 -34.88 9.03 15.74
N ALA A 245 -34.13 7.96 15.41
CA ALA A 245 -34.69 6.62 15.19
C ALA A 245 -34.90 5.80 16.47
N GLN A 246 -34.27 6.15 17.59
CA GLN A 246 -34.41 5.41 18.85
C GLN A 246 -35.79 5.45 19.55
N PRO A 247 -36.59 6.53 19.48
CA PRO A 247 -37.88 6.52 20.17
C PRO A 247 -38.96 5.64 19.54
N GLN A 248 -38.84 5.29 18.25
CA GLN A 248 -39.85 4.48 17.55
C GLN A 248 -39.62 2.96 17.66
N ALA A 249 -38.39 2.52 17.90
CA ALA A 249 -38.05 1.10 18.01
C ALA A 249 -38.45 0.51 19.38
N GLU A 250 -38.40 1.27 20.46
CA GLU A 250 -38.79 0.79 21.79
C GLU A 250 -40.31 0.64 21.98
N GLN A 251 -41.11 1.45 21.25
CA GLN A 251 -42.57 1.38 21.34
C GLN A 251 -43.14 0.17 20.57
N SER A 252 -42.50 -0.26 19.48
CA SER A 252 -42.95 -1.42 18.70
C SER A 252 -42.64 -2.77 19.37
N ILE A 253 -41.65 -2.85 20.25
CA ILE A 253 -41.31 -4.06 21.00
C ILE A 253 -42.25 -4.30 22.17
N GLN A 254 -42.77 -3.25 22.82
CA GLN A 254 -43.71 -3.38 23.93
C GLN A 254 -45.11 -3.82 23.48
N ASP A 255 -45.55 -3.46 22.27
CA ASP A 255 -46.84 -3.87 21.73
C ASP A 255 -46.88 -5.31 21.22
N THR A 256 -45.70 -5.89 20.83
CA THR A 256 -45.61 -7.29 20.34
C THR A 256 -45.62 -8.32 21.46
N ILE A 257 -45.26 -7.96 22.70
CA ILE A 257 -45.22 -8.87 23.86
C ILE A 257 -46.60 -9.15 24.46
N LYS A 258 -47.62 -8.33 24.13
CA LYS A 258 -48.98 -8.44 24.73
C LYS A 258 -49.94 -9.39 24.02
N THR A 259 -49.57 -10.01 22.91
CA THR A 259 -50.50 -10.79 22.06
C THR A 259 -50.03 -12.17 21.65
N ALA A 260 -49.20 -12.87 22.43
CA ALA A 260 -48.84 -14.24 22.15
C ALA A 260 -49.60 -15.23 23.01
N PRO A 261 -50.34 -16.21 22.44
CA PRO A 261 -50.97 -17.30 23.19
C PRO A 261 -49.94 -18.37 23.55
N THR A 262 -50.05 -18.86 24.77
CA THR A 262 -49.31 -19.99 25.31
C THR A 262 -49.76 -21.29 24.65
N GLU A 263 -48.90 -21.99 23.92
CA GLU A 263 -49.07 -23.39 23.55
C GLU A 263 -47.90 -24.22 24.08
N GLU A 264 -48.21 -25.13 24.99
CA GLU A 264 -47.40 -26.26 25.42
C GLU A 264 -47.43 -27.35 24.37
N ALA A 265 -46.27 -27.84 23.87
CA ALA A 265 -46.19 -29.19 23.32
C ALA A 265 -44.75 -29.71 23.18
N ALA A 266 -44.49 -30.75 23.94
CA ALA A 266 -43.83 -32.03 23.65
C ALA A 266 -42.37 -32.05 23.10
N ILE A 267 -41.57 -32.60 23.98
CA ILE A 267 -40.18 -33.09 23.78
C ILE A 267 -40.19 -34.28 22.82
N GLY A 268 -39.48 -34.16 21.67
CA GLY A 268 -39.16 -35.25 20.78
C GLY A 268 -37.63 -35.44 20.70
N GLN A 269 -37.17 -36.71 20.84
CA GLN A 269 -35.77 -37.11 20.86
C GLN A 269 -35.10 -37.02 19.46
N PRO A 270 -33.76 -36.92 19.37
CA PRO A 270 -33.05 -36.74 18.11
C PRO A 270 -32.85 -38.02 17.32
N GLU A 271 -33.20 -37.96 16.04
CA GLU A 271 -32.87 -39.03 15.08
C GLU A 271 -31.45 -38.86 14.56
N THR A 272 -30.77 -40.00 14.46
CA THR A 272 -29.44 -40.23 13.89
C THR A 272 -29.48 -40.10 12.38
N VAL A 273 -28.69 -39.20 11.78
CA VAL A 273 -28.47 -39.14 10.34
C VAL A 273 -27.17 -39.84 9.97
N SER A 274 -27.32 -40.84 9.14
CA SER A 274 -26.30 -41.67 8.50
C SER A 274 -25.43 -40.91 7.51
N GLN A 275 -24.16 -41.30 7.44
CA GLN A 275 -23.17 -40.85 6.46
C GLN A 275 -23.55 -41.32 5.05
N PRO A 276 -23.27 -40.57 3.99
CA PRO A 276 -23.28 -41.09 2.63
C PRO A 276 -21.90 -41.58 2.19
N GLU A 277 -21.99 -42.67 1.45
CA GLU A 277 -20.92 -43.51 0.91
C GLU A 277 -20.03 -42.85 -0.15
N ASN A 278 -18.84 -43.40 -0.25
CA ASN A 278 -17.80 -43.36 -1.28
C ASN A 278 -18.19 -42.84 -2.66
N MET A 279 -17.54 -41.79 -3.09
CA MET A 279 -17.43 -41.41 -4.49
C MET A 279 -16.01 -41.71 -5.01
N ILE A 280 -15.94 -42.64 -5.95
CA ILE A 280 -14.74 -43.12 -6.67
C ILE A 280 -14.24 -42.03 -7.59
N ILE A 281 -12.97 -41.60 -7.43
CA ILE A 281 -12.26 -40.70 -8.34
C ILE A 281 -11.49 -41.57 -9.36
N PRO A 282 -11.62 -41.36 -10.67
CA PRO A 282 -10.77 -42.03 -11.65
C PRO A 282 -9.34 -41.49 -11.62
N GLN A 283 -8.37 -42.40 -11.49
CA GLN A 283 -6.97 -42.16 -11.79
C GLN A 283 -6.79 -42.01 -13.31
N GLU A 284 -5.90 -41.11 -13.66
CA GLU A 284 -4.99 -41.04 -14.79
C GLU A 284 -4.98 -39.67 -15.47
N LEU A 285 -3.91 -38.94 -15.19
CA LEU A 285 -3.10 -38.25 -16.21
C LEU A 285 -1.80 -37.83 -15.52
N GLY A 286 -0.72 -38.50 -15.87
CA GLY A 286 0.64 -38.27 -15.38
C GLY A 286 1.14 -36.89 -15.79
N ILE A 287 1.47 -36.07 -14.78
CA ILE A 287 2.23 -34.85 -14.95
C ILE A 287 3.59 -35.11 -14.34
N CYS A 288 4.67 -35.03 -15.16
CA CYS A 288 6.04 -35.09 -14.70
C CYS A 288 6.30 -33.97 -13.66
N GLU A 289 6.52 -34.36 -12.41
CA GLU A 289 7.01 -33.45 -11.38
C GLU A 289 8.46 -33.07 -11.67
N PHE A 290 8.66 -31.83 -12.08
CA PHE A 290 9.97 -31.21 -12.10
C PHE A 290 10.16 -30.46 -10.78
N THR A 291 10.87 -31.06 -9.84
CA THR A 291 11.19 -30.43 -8.54
C THR A 291 12.46 -29.57 -8.69
N LEU A 292 12.30 -28.26 -8.74
CA LEU A 292 13.40 -27.30 -8.60
C LEU A 292 13.69 -27.01 -7.12
N PRO A 293 14.97 -26.80 -6.74
CA PRO A 293 15.35 -26.42 -5.38
C PRO A 293 14.72 -25.08 -4.96
N SER A 294 14.29 -24.98 -3.71
CA SER A 294 13.49 -23.86 -3.18
C SER A 294 14.15 -22.47 -3.23
N SER A 295 15.48 -22.39 -3.41
CA SER A 295 16.22 -21.11 -3.49
C SER A 295 16.20 -20.44 -4.87
N GLU A 296 15.93 -21.18 -5.94
CA GLU A 296 15.87 -20.62 -7.30
C GLU A 296 14.49 -20.10 -7.70
N ARG A 297 13.41 -20.60 -7.09
CA ARG A 297 12.04 -20.16 -7.39
C ARG A 297 11.79 -18.68 -7.09
N GLN A 298 12.36 -18.17 -6.01
CA GLN A 298 12.12 -16.76 -5.61
C GLN A 298 12.77 -15.74 -6.57
N GLY A 299 13.85 -16.10 -7.24
CA GLY A 299 14.51 -15.23 -8.21
C GLY A 299 13.79 -15.16 -9.56
N ILE A 300 13.23 -16.29 -10.03
CA ILE A 300 12.55 -16.38 -11.32
C ILE A 300 11.19 -15.70 -11.29
N ASP A 301 10.42 -15.88 -10.22
CA ASP A 301 9.11 -15.23 -10.06
C ASP A 301 9.22 -13.71 -10.01
N PHE A 302 10.30 -13.17 -9.41
CA PHE A 302 10.54 -11.74 -9.37
C PHE A 302 10.96 -11.16 -10.74
N ILE A 303 11.79 -11.88 -11.49
CA ILE A 303 12.20 -11.45 -12.85
C ILE A 303 11.00 -11.46 -13.80
N MET A 304 10.15 -12.50 -13.74
CA MET A 304 8.92 -12.57 -14.54
C MET A 304 7.95 -11.44 -14.19
N PHE A 305 7.82 -11.10 -12.91
CA PHE A 305 7.01 -9.98 -12.43
C PHE A 305 7.46 -8.62 -13.00
N VAL A 306 8.76 -8.35 -13.04
CA VAL A 306 9.32 -7.10 -13.57
C VAL A 306 9.15 -7.04 -15.11
N VAL A 307 9.39 -8.15 -15.81
CA VAL A 307 9.24 -8.23 -17.27
C VAL A 307 7.77 -8.02 -17.67
N GLU A 308 6.82 -8.61 -16.94
CA GLU A 308 5.40 -8.51 -17.25
C GLU A 308 4.83 -7.11 -16.94
N SER A 309 5.34 -6.44 -15.90
CA SER A 309 5.01 -5.05 -15.58
C SER A 309 5.43 -4.07 -16.68
N ILE A 310 6.59 -4.31 -17.29
CA ILE A 310 7.11 -3.50 -18.42
C ILE A 310 6.32 -3.79 -19.71
N TYR A 311 5.95 -5.04 -19.94
CA TYR A 311 5.24 -5.46 -21.16
C TYR A 311 3.79 -4.94 -21.22
N ASN A 312 3.15 -4.73 -20.06
CA ASN A 312 1.75 -4.29 -19.96
C ASN A 312 1.58 -2.77 -19.82
N ASP A 313 2.67 -2.00 -19.74
CA ASP A 313 2.60 -0.53 -19.72
C ASP A 313 2.35 0.00 -21.13
N LYS A 314 1.13 0.50 -21.38
CA LYS A 314 0.74 1.09 -22.67
C LYS A 314 1.61 2.27 -23.13
N ALA A 315 2.29 2.94 -22.20
CA ALA A 315 3.22 4.04 -22.52
C ALA A 315 4.55 3.51 -23.08
N LEU A 316 4.92 2.27 -22.78
CA LEU A 316 6.19 1.65 -23.21
C LEU A 316 6.04 0.75 -24.44
N GLN A 317 4.82 0.36 -24.80
CA GLN A 317 4.53 -0.49 -25.98
C GLN A 317 5.12 0.07 -27.30
N PRO A 318 5.08 1.37 -27.59
CA PRO A 318 5.70 1.90 -28.81
C PRO A 318 7.23 1.73 -28.86
N LEU A 319 7.90 1.66 -27.70
CA LEU A 319 9.35 1.50 -27.63
C LEU A 319 9.77 0.04 -27.84
N LEU A 320 8.96 -0.94 -27.42
CA LEU A 320 9.20 -2.36 -27.62
C LEU A 320 9.06 -2.77 -29.08
N VAL A 321 8.11 -2.17 -29.81
CA VAL A 321 7.92 -2.45 -31.25
C VAL A 321 9.07 -1.90 -32.10
N SER A 322 9.80 -0.88 -31.65
CA SER A 322 10.94 -0.32 -32.37
C SER A 322 12.20 -1.21 -32.31
N SER A 323 12.36 -2.03 -31.28
CA SER A 323 13.52 -2.93 -31.12
C SER A 323 13.47 -4.15 -32.05
N ASP A 324 12.27 -4.64 -32.40
CA ASP A 324 12.10 -5.77 -33.32
C ASP A 324 12.46 -5.43 -34.79
N LYS A 325 12.46 -4.15 -35.16
CA LYS A 325 12.90 -3.71 -36.49
C LYS A 325 14.43 -3.63 -36.63
N ALA A 326 15.17 -3.60 -35.53
CA ALA A 326 16.63 -3.52 -35.54
C ALA A 326 17.31 -4.88 -35.76
N GLN A 327 16.63 -6.00 -35.56
CA GLN A 327 17.19 -7.35 -35.67
C GLN A 327 17.06 -7.99 -37.08
N LYS A 328 16.48 -7.32 -38.06
CA LYS A 328 16.43 -7.79 -39.45
C LYS A 328 17.42 -7.08 -40.36
N ARG A 329 18.69 -7.08 -40.00
CA ARG A 329 19.76 -6.83 -40.97
C ARG A 329 20.42 -8.18 -41.34
N PRO A 330 20.53 -8.53 -42.65
CA PRO A 330 21.11 -9.79 -43.06
C PRO A 330 22.62 -9.76 -42.83
N LEU A 331 23.12 -10.84 -42.23
CA LEU A 331 24.58 -11.12 -42.09
C LEU A 331 25.24 -11.19 -43.46
N PHE A 332 26.31 -10.45 -43.59
CA PHE A 332 27.17 -10.32 -44.73
C PHE A 332 27.69 -11.69 -45.23
N LYS A 333 27.61 -11.87 -46.54
CA LYS A 333 28.36 -12.89 -47.30
C LYS A 333 29.85 -12.60 -47.13
N GLN A 334 30.62 -13.59 -46.62
CA GLN A 334 32.05 -13.71 -46.90
C GLN A 334 32.23 -14.08 -48.36
N GLN A 335 32.99 -13.31 -49.10
CA GLN A 335 33.65 -13.72 -50.34
C GLN A 335 35.16 -13.49 -50.18
N GLN A 336 35.87 -14.55 -50.34
CA GLN A 336 37.23 -14.79 -50.87
C GLN A 336 38.33 -13.78 -50.52
#